data_5f1e2dbe464cf9b154cc643eb6c7593c
#
_entry.id   5f1e2dbe464cf9b154cc643eb6c7593c
#
_cell.length_a   1.000
_cell.length_b   1.000
_cell.length_c   1.000
_cell.angle_alpha   90.00
_cell.angle_beta   90.00
_cell.angle_gamma   90.00
#
_symmetry.space_group_name_H-M   'P 1'
#
loop_
_entity.id
_entity.type
_entity.pdbx_description
1 polymer ?
#
loop_
_entity_poly.entity_id
_entity_poly.type
_entity_poly.pdbx_seq_one_letter_code
_entity_poly.pdbx_strand_id
1 'polypeptide(L)'
;MSCDPEQVTGLVDEALDPEARAVLVEHLEACPACDQQAQEERTLRVRLRALPPPSLPLGIEFGIRRRLRGSRGHALRWLLPVAATLVLAVFWGRAFGPFVAWELALDHDHCWGSPQLPAKVFSNDPAVVAAFFEQRGTALPVLPDEAGGLELIGGRPCRLVDRGVAHLYYGNQEKRLSVFVIPGWVRIDRSLRAQRGRDTIALLRVGDSVVGLVSDDPASVEAFTSALSVSFARSER
;
A
#
# COMPACT_ATOMS: atom_id res chain seq x y z
N MET A 1 -28.16 -59.77 35.20
CA MET A 1 -28.18 -58.29 35.20
C MET A 1 -29.46 -57.88 35.89
N SER A 2 -29.40 -56.90 36.83
CA SER A 2 -30.61 -56.30 37.43
C SER A 2 -31.21 -55.32 36.41
N CYS A 3 -32.56 -55.31 36.36
CA CYS A 3 -33.28 -54.30 35.54
C CYS A 3 -33.03 -52.90 36.14
N ASP A 4 -32.39 -52.06 35.37
CA ASP A 4 -32.11 -50.66 35.74
C ASP A 4 -32.92 -49.69 34.85
N PRO A 5 -33.99 -49.07 35.38
CA PRO A 5 -34.86 -48.19 34.61
C PRO A 5 -34.10 -46.96 34.02
N GLU A 6 -33.04 -46.45 34.68
CA GLU A 6 -32.30 -45.31 34.21
C GLU A 6 -31.49 -45.65 32.93
N GLN A 7 -30.97 -46.87 32.85
CA GLN A 7 -30.29 -47.30 31.63
C GLN A 7 -31.27 -47.50 30.47
N VAL A 8 -32.49 -47.94 30.69
CA VAL A 8 -33.55 -48.03 29.66
C VAL A 8 -33.89 -46.64 29.13
N THR A 9 -34.04 -45.66 30.02
CA THR A 9 -34.25 -44.25 29.63
C THR A 9 -33.06 -43.72 28.87
N GLY A 10 -31.83 -43.97 29.32
CA GLY A 10 -30.60 -43.56 28.62
C GLY A 10 -30.49 -44.14 27.20
N LEU A 11 -30.98 -45.40 27.00
CA LEU A 11 -31.02 -45.98 25.65
C LEU A 11 -32.01 -45.25 24.74
N VAL A 12 -33.20 -44.93 25.25
CA VAL A 12 -34.26 -44.23 24.50
C VAL A 12 -33.83 -42.80 24.17
N ASP A 13 -33.08 -42.16 25.06
CA ASP A 13 -32.55 -40.79 24.86
C ASP A 13 -31.25 -40.74 24.08
N GLU A 14 -30.73 -41.89 23.65
CA GLU A 14 -29.45 -41.98 22.91
C GLU A 14 -28.24 -41.47 23.71
N ALA A 15 -28.33 -41.50 25.05
CA ALA A 15 -27.35 -40.97 25.98
C ALA A 15 -26.31 -42.00 26.46
N LEU A 16 -26.48 -43.28 26.11
CA LEU A 16 -25.51 -44.35 26.45
C LEU A 16 -24.30 -44.36 25.53
N ASP A 17 -23.16 -44.75 26.08
CA ASP A 17 -22.00 -45.10 25.26
C ASP A 17 -22.27 -46.35 24.46
N PRO A 18 -21.45 -46.62 23.37
CA PRO A 18 -21.71 -47.72 22.47
C PRO A 18 -21.62 -49.12 23.13
N GLU A 19 -20.79 -49.28 24.16
CA GLU A 19 -20.61 -50.57 24.84
C GLU A 19 -21.78 -50.87 25.76
N ALA A 20 -22.16 -49.92 26.62
CA ALA A 20 -23.34 -49.99 27.48
C ALA A 20 -24.64 -50.23 26.65
N ARG A 21 -24.73 -49.53 25.50
CA ARG A 21 -25.88 -49.71 24.58
C ARG A 21 -25.96 -51.16 24.05
N ALA A 22 -24.86 -51.75 23.62
CA ALA A 22 -24.86 -53.12 23.09
C ALA A 22 -25.31 -54.13 24.14
N VAL A 23 -24.79 -54.00 25.36
CA VAL A 23 -25.18 -54.86 26.49
C VAL A 23 -26.65 -54.72 26.85
N LEU A 24 -27.17 -53.49 26.84
CA LEU A 24 -28.56 -53.24 27.18
C LEU A 24 -29.54 -53.76 26.08
N VAL A 25 -29.18 -53.62 24.81
CA VAL A 25 -29.95 -54.18 23.68
C VAL A 25 -30.10 -55.70 23.80
N GLU A 26 -29.04 -56.42 24.12
CA GLU A 26 -29.07 -57.85 24.39
C GLU A 26 -29.96 -58.18 25.58
N HIS A 27 -29.90 -57.37 26.67
CA HIS A 27 -30.80 -57.54 27.82
C HIS A 27 -32.28 -57.35 27.48
N LEU A 28 -32.63 -56.38 26.62
CA LEU A 28 -34.01 -56.14 26.19
C LEU A 28 -34.61 -57.34 25.45
N GLU A 29 -33.81 -58.07 24.67
CA GLU A 29 -34.27 -59.31 24.01
C GLU A 29 -34.58 -60.43 25.02
N ALA A 30 -33.91 -60.44 26.16
CA ALA A 30 -34.08 -61.48 27.20
C ALA A 30 -35.08 -61.04 28.32
N CYS A 31 -35.43 -59.78 28.46
CA CYS A 31 -36.24 -59.25 29.53
C CYS A 31 -37.49 -58.47 29.06
N PRO A 32 -38.69 -59.12 29.05
CA PRO A 32 -39.93 -58.47 28.56
C PRO A 32 -40.30 -57.21 29.32
N ALA A 33 -40.00 -57.10 30.61
CA ALA A 33 -40.31 -55.93 31.41
C ALA A 33 -39.53 -54.69 31.00
N CYS A 34 -38.23 -54.87 30.71
CA CYS A 34 -37.38 -53.74 30.23
C CYS A 34 -37.72 -53.36 28.79
N ASP A 35 -38.06 -54.33 27.95
CA ASP A 35 -38.49 -54.06 26.57
C ASP A 35 -39.83 -53.30 26.57
N GLN A 36 -40.79 -53.69 27.40
CA GLN A 36 -42.04 -52.96 27.54
C GLN A 36 -41.82 -51.49 27.99
N GLN A 37 -40.96 -51.29 28.99
CA GLN A 37 -40.59 -49.93 29.42
C GLN A 37 -39.98 -49.10 28.27
N ALA A 38 -39.01 -49.68 27.54
CA ALA A 38 -38.40 -49.02 26.38
C ALA A 38 -39.40 -48.64 25.28
N GLN A 39 -40.43 -49.52 25.05
CA GLN A 39 -41.49 -49.24 24.09
C GLN A 39 -42.40 -48.09 24.56
N GLU A 40 -42.79 -48.07 25.84
CA GLU A 40 -43.62 -47.01 26.44
C GLU A 40 -42.91 -45.67 26.37
N GLU A 41 -41.64 -45.60 26.72
CA GLU A 41 -40.81 -44.39 26.64
C GLU A 41 -40.63 -43.92 25.19
N ARG A 42 -40.35 -44.78 24.25
CA ARG A 42 -40.29 -44.45 22.81
C ARG A 42 -41.62 -43.87 22.31
N THR A 43 -42.74 -44.46 22.74
CA THR A 43 -44.07 -44.00 22.38
C THR A 43 -44.34 -42.58 22.94
N LEU A 44 -43.96 -42.35 24.20
CA LEU A 44 -44.08 -41.05 24.83
C LEU A 44 -43.25 -40.00 24.09
N ARG A 45 -42.00 -40.35 23.76
CA ARG A 45 -41.10 -39.47 23.00
C ARG A 45 -41.65 -39.07 21.62
N VAL A 46 -42.25 -40.02 20.90
CA VAL A 46 -42.95 -39.75 19.64
C VAL A 46 -44.10 -38.77 19.82
N ARG A 47 -44.96 -38.99 20.87
CA ARG A 47 -46.07 -38.12 21.18
C ARG A 47 -45.62 -36.71 21.58
N LEU A 48 -44.55 -36.57 22.38
CA LEU A 48 -43.98 -35.29 22.76
C LEU A 48 -43.41 -34.53 21.56
N ARG A 49 -42.75 -35.24 20.64
CA ARG A 49 -42.23 -34.63 19.41
C ARG A 49 -43.32 -34.18 18.43
N ALA A 50 -44.50 -34.79 18.49
CA ALA A 50 -45.63 -34.42 17.69
C ALA A 50 -46.38 -33.20 18.22
N LEU A 51 -46.06 -32.73 19.42
CA LEU A 51 -46.64 -31.50 19.95
C LEU A 51 -46.14 -30.29 19.16
N PRO A 52 -46.97 -29.30 18.88
CA PRO A 52 -46.53 -28.09 18.24
C PRO A 52 -45.47 -27.42 19.11
N PRO A 53 -44.34 -26.94 18.51
CA PRO A 53 -43.31 -26.26 19.28
C PRO A 53 -43.90 -25.01 19.97
N PRO A 54 -43.51 -24.75 21.22
CA PRO A 54 -43.98 -23.57 21.93
C PRO A 54 -43.56 -22.31 21.17
N SER A 55 -44.43 -21.31 21.08
CA SER A 55 -44.08 -20.03 20.49
C SER A 55 -42.94 -19.37 21.27
N LEU A 56 -41.80 -19.13 20.60
CA LEU A 56 -40.69 -18.39 21.23
C LEU A 56 -41.15 -16.96 21.53
N PRO A 57 -40.85 -16.44 22.72
CA PRO A 57 -41.04 -15.02 23.00
C PRO A 57 -40.32 -14.17 21.98
N LEU A 58 -41.00 -13.22 21.33
CA LEU A 58 -40.43 -12.34 20.27
C LEU A 58 -39.13 -11.68 20.64
N GLY A 59 -38.89 -11.41 21.93
CA GLY A 59 -37.63 -10.82 22.43
C GLY A 59 -36.41 -11.73 22.31
N ILE A 60 -36.60 -13.04 22.45
CA ILE A 60 -35.48 -14.02 22.36
C ILE A 60 -35.04 -14.18 20.91
N GLU A 61 -35.97 -14.33 19.99
CA GLU A 61 -35.69 -14.44 18.57
C GLU A 61 -34.95 -13.20 18.06
N PHE A 62 -35.39 -12.03 18.44
CA PHE A 62 -34.77 -10.76 18.07
C PHE A 62 -33.33 -10.62 18.66
N GLY A 63 -33.15 -11.04 19.90
CA GLY A 63 -31.86 -11.03 20.60
C GLY A 63 -30.82 -11.94 19.93
N ILE A 64 -31.22 -13.15 19.56
CA ILE A 64 -30.35 -14.12 18.85
C ILE A 64 -29.99 -13.61 17.46
N ARG A 65 -30.97 -13.17 16.67
CA ARG A 65 -30.74 -12.60 15.33
C ARG A 65 -29.81 -11.38 15.37
N ARG A 66 -29.96 -10.52 16.38
CA ARG A 66 -29.10 -9.35 16.58
C ARG A 66 -27.65 -9.74 16.91
N ARG A 67 -27.43 -10.75 17.78
CA ARG A 67 -26.09 -11.26 18.11
C ARG A 67 -25.43 -11.94 16.94
N LEU A 68 -26.14 -12.75 16.16
CA LEU A 68 -25.61 -13.41 14.98
C LEU A 68 -25.27 -12.43 13.85
N ARG A 69 -26.04 -11.36 13.66
CA ARG A 69 -25.72 -10.28 12.72
C ARG A 69 -24.57 -9.40 13.19
N GLY A 70 -24.45 -9.15 14.50
CA GLY A 70 -23.43 -8.28 15.08
C GLY A 70 -22.02 -8.81 14.94
N SER A 71 -21.80 -10.12 15.02
CA SER A 71 -20.45 -10.69 15.01
C SER A 71 -19.77 -10.69 13.62
N ARG A 72 -20.53 -10.80 12.55
CA ARG A 72 -19.99 -10.76 11.16
C ARG A 72 -19.76 -9.34 10.62
N GLY A 73 -20.48 -8.35 11.12
CA GLY A 73 -20.38 -6.96 10.66
C GLY A 73 -19.18 -6.19 11.20
N HIS A 74 -18.66 -6.54 12.38
CA HIS A 74 -17.56 -5.79 13.00
C HIS A 74 -16.23 -6.01 12.31
N ALA A 75 -15.89 -7.24 11.96
CA ALA A 75 -14.64 -7.54 11.22
C ALA A 75 -14.64 -6.86 9.83
N LEU A 76 -15.76 -6.89 9.11
CA LEU A 76 -15.87 -6.26 7.79
C LEU A 76 -15.81 -4.73 7.85
N ARG A 77 -16.32 -4.10 8.92
CA ARG A 77 -16.27 -2.64 9.11
C ARG A 77 -14.83 -2.12 9.29
N TRP A 78 -13.93 -2.92 9.86
CA TRP A 78 -12.51 -2.56 10.00
C TRP A 78 -11.66 -2.95 8.80
N LEU A 79 -12.06 -3.99 8.05
CA LEU A 79 -11.34 -4.39 6.83
C LEU A 79 -11.46 -3.35 5.72
N LEU A 80 -12.61 -2.68 5.57
CA LEU A 80 -12.80 -1.63 4.56
C LEU A 80 -11.87 -0.43 4.71
N PRO A 81 -11.74 0.24 5.88
CA PRO A 81 -10.81 1.35 6.03
C PRO A 81 -9.33 0.90 5.93
N VAL A 82 -8.98 -0.30 6.42
CA VAL A 82 -7.63 -0.83 6.27
C VAL A 82 -7.30 -1.11 4.80
N ALA A 83 -8.21 -1.71 4.05
CA ALA A 83 -8.03 -1.92 2.62
C ALA A 83 -7.94 -0.59 1.86
N ALA A 84 -8.78 0.40 2.20
CA ALA A 84 -8.74 1.72 1.60
C ALA A 84 -7.42 2.46 1.89
N THR A 85 -6.91 2.40 3.12
CA THR A 85 -5.61 3.00 3.47
C THR A 85 -4.44 2.32 2.77
N LEU A 86 -4.46 0.99 2.62
CA LEU A 86 -3.45 0.26 1.87
C LEU A 86 -3.48 0.61 0.38
N VAL A 87 -4.66 0.68 -0.22
CA VAL A 87 -4.82 1.09 -1.63
C VAL A 87 -4.34 2.53 -1.82
N LEU A 88 -4.71 3.45 -0.93
CA LEU A 88 -4.22 4.83 -0.95
C LEU A 88 -2.70 4.89 -0.80
N ALA A 89 -2.10 4.16 0.15
CA ALA A 89 -0.66 4.14 0.35
C ALA A 89 0.10 3.62 -0.88
N VAL A 90 -0.40 2.54 -1.52
CA VAL A 90 0.16 2.00 -2.77
C VAL A 90 -0.03 2.99 -3.92
N PHE A 91 -1.20 3.61 -4.02
CA PHE A 91 -1.49 4.61 -5.05
C PHE A 91 -0.58 5.84 -4.90
N TRP A 92 -0.45 6.40 -3.69
CA TRP A 92 0.47 7.50 -3.40
C TRP A 92 1.92 7.14 -3.68
N GLY A 93 2.37 5.96 -3.28
CA GLY A 93 3.73 5.49 -3.55
C GLY A 93 4.04 5.39 -5.05
N ARG A 94 3.06 4.99 -5.87
CA ARG A 94 3.22 4.89 -7.34
C ARG A 94 2.99 6.19 -8.08
N ALA A 95 2.08 7.05 -7.61
CA ALA A 95 1.77 8.33 -8.24
C ALA A 95 2.77 9.43 -7.92
N PHE A 96 3.57 9.26 -6.87
CA PHE A 96 4.46 10.32 -6.39
C PHE A 96 5.56 10.66 -7.39
N GLY A 97 6.20 9.69 -8.04
CA GLY A 97 7.21 9.94 -9.06
C GLY A 97 6.66 10.70 -10.29
N PRO A 98 5.57 10.26 -10.91
CA PRO A 98 4.91 11.00 -12.00
C PRO A 98 4.43 12.40 -11.58
N PHE A 99 3.96 12.58 -10.35
CA PHE A 99 3.58 13.90 -9.83
C PHE A 99 4.78 14.83 -9.73
N VAL A 100 5.91 14.37 -9.18
CA VAL A 100 7.15 15.14 -9.13
C VAL A 100 7.61 15.50 -10.55
N ALA A 101 7.62 14.56 -11.48
CA ALA A 101 7.99 14.83 -12.88
C ALA A 101 7.11 15.93 -13.51
N TRP A 102 5.81 15.91 -13.21
CA TRP A 102 4.87 16.91 -13.69
C TRP A 102 5.16 18.31 -13.12
N GLU A 103 5.44 18.42 -11.83
CA GLU A 103 5.82 19.65 -11.16
C GLU A 103 7.13 20.24 -11.73
N LEU A 104 8.14 19.39 -11.96
CA LEU A 104 9.42 19.82 -12.54
C LEU A 104 9.24 20.39 -13.95
N ALA A 105 8.38 19.80 -14.77
CA ALA A 105 8.09 20.31 -16.11
C ALA A 105 7.37 21.67 -16.06
N LEU A 106 6.47 21.86 -15.10
CA LEU A 106 5.81 23.18 -14.90
C LEU A 106 6.82 24.25 -14.53
N ASP A 107 7.75 23.95 -13.60
CA ASP A 107 8.77 24.91 -13.17
C ASP A 107 9.80 25.19 -14.30
N HIS A 108 10.12 24.19 -15.12
CA HIS A 108 10.93 24.36 -16.33
C HIS A 108 10.28 25.35 -17.29
N ASP A 109 9.04 25.12 -17.72
CA ASP A 109 8.29 25.98 -18.61
C ASP A 109 8.20 27.41 -18.08
N HIS A 110 7.86 27.55 -16.80
CA HIS A 110 7.72 28.85 -16.14
C HIS A 110 9.04 29.65 -16.13
N CYS A 111 10.15 28.99 -15.80
CA CYS A 111 11.44 29.64 -15.68
C CYS A 111 12.03 30.04 -17.02
N TRP A 112 12.00 29.14 -18.00
CA TRP A 112 12.53 29.42 -19.34
C TRP A 112 11.59 30.29 -20.19
N GLY A 113 10.30 30.36 -19.85
CA GLY A 113 9.34 31.29 -20.45
C GLY A 113 9.44 32.72 -19.93
N SER A 114 10.19 32.94 -18.85
CA SER A 114 10.37 34.28 -18.27
C SER A 114 11.28 35.14 -19.16
N PRO A 115 11.00 36.47 -19.30
CA PRO A 115 11.82 37.38 -20.11
C PRO A 115 13.30 37.43 -19.71
N GLN A 116 13.56 37.19 -18.42
CA GLN A 116 14.90 37.03 -17.87
C GLN A 116 14.94 35.74 -17.07
N LEU A 117 15.99 34.94 -17.28
CA LEU A 117 16.19 33.70 -16.55
C LEU A 117 16.27 34.01 -15.03
N PRO A 118 15.40 33.43 -14.19
CA PRO A 118 15.28 33.81 -12.77
C PRO A 118 16.39 33.19 -11.90
N ALA A 119 17.61 33.08 -12.40
CA ALA A 119 18.76 32.60 -11.63
C ALA A 119 19.11 33.58 -10.50
N LYS A 120 19.62 33.04 -9.39
CA LYS A 120 20.13 33.82 -8.23
C LYS A 120 21.66 33.76 -8.13
N VAL A 121 22.27 32.82 -8.79
CA VAL A 121 23.70 32.76 -9.05
C VAL A 121 23.88 32.53 -10.54
N PHE A 122 24.71 33.34 -11.18
CA PHE A 122 25.11 33.22 -12.58
C PHE A 122 26.58 32.85 -12.61
N SER A 123 26.90 31.64 -13.01
CA SER A 123 28.27 31.14 -13.16
C SER A 123 28.22 29.86 -14.00
N ASN A 124 29.24 29.71 -14.85
CA ASN A 124 29.53 28.46 -15.56
C ASN A 124 30.50 27.55 -14.79
N ASP A 125 31.00 28.01 -13.64
CA ASP A 125 31.81 27.20 -12.73
C ASP A 125 30.93 26.46 -11.73
N PRO A 126 30.85 25.12 -11.79
CA PRO A 126 30.05 24.31 -10.88
C PRO A 126 30.44 24.48 -9.41
N ALA A 127 31.72 24.78 -9.12
CA ALA A 127 32.17 24.97 -7.74
C ALA A 127 31.58 26.24 -7.13
N VAL A 128 31.47 27.32 -7.90
CA VAL A 128 30.82 28.57 -7.47
C VAL A 128 29.32 28.33 -7.21
N VAL A 129 28.65 27.61 -8.10
CA VAL A 129 27.24 27.28 -7.96
C VAL A 129 27.03 26.33 -6.78
N ALA A 130 27.86 25.32 -6.59
CA ALA A 130 27.78 24.41 -5.46
C ALA A 130 27.96 25.13 -4.13
N ALA A 131 28.97 26.01 -3.99
CA ALA A 131 29.18 26.80 -2.78
C ALA A 131 28.00 27.73 -2.45
N PHE A 132 27.33 28.29 -3.47
CA PHE A 132 26.14 29.10 -3.29
C PHE A 132 24.98 28.30 -2.66
N PHE A 133 24.78 27.03 -3.08
CA PHE A 133 23.73 26.17 -2.54
C PHE A 133 24.11 25.58 -1.17
N GLU A 134 25.37 25.22 -0.97
CA GLU A 134 25.88 24.72 0.31
C GLU A 134 25.70 25.70 1.45
N GLN A 135 25.97 27.00 1.20
CA GLN A 135 25.70 28.08 2.15
C GLN A 135 24.22 28.19 2.55
N ARG A 136 23.33 27.58 1.78
CA ARG A 136 21.86 27.52 2.00
C ARG A 136 21.37 26.16 2.47
N GLY A 137 22.28 25.28 2.86
CA GLY A 137 21.97 23.94 3.38
C GLY A 137 21.57 22.91 2.33
N THR A 138 21.86 23.17 1.05
CA THR A 138 21.58 22.21 -0.03
C THR A 138 22.89 21.76 -0.63
N ALA A 139 23.32 20.51 -0.31
CA ALA A 139 24.47 19.88 -0.95
C ALA A 139 24.13 19.46 -2.39
N LEU A 140 24.97 19.83 -3.34
CA LEU A 140 24.83 19.37 -4.73
C LEU A 140 25.71 18.13 -4.93
N PRO A 141 25.24 17.12 -5.69
CA PRO A 141 26.11 16.06 -6.17
C PRO A 141 27.13 16.64 -7.17
N VAL A 142 28.17 15.88 -7.47
CA VAL A 142 29.11 16.27 -8.52
C VAL A 142 28.37 16.30 -9.86
N LEU A 143 28.17 17.48 -10.39
CA LEU A 143 27.48 17.73 -11.65
C LEU A 143 28.52 17.98 -12.77
N PRO A 144 28.22 17.56 -14.00
CA PRO A 144 29.10 17.85 -15.12
C PRO A 144 29.06 19.35 -15.45
N ASP A 145 30.22 19.90 -15.78
CA ASP A 145 30.37 21.29 -16.21
C ASP A 145 29.70 21.52 -17.57
N GLU A 146 29.81 20.51 -18.43
CA GLU A 146 29.20 20.44 -19.75
C GLU A 146 28.66 19.03 -20.01
N ALA A 147 27.53 18.94 -20.66
CA ALA A 147 26.96 17.67 -21.14
C ALA A 147 26.15 17.86 -22.41
N GLY A 148 26.49 17.15 -23.47
CA GLY A 148 25.77 17.20 -24.74
C GLY A 148 25.81 18.56 -25.43
N GLY A 149 26.86 19.37 -25.23
CA GLY A 149 26.98 20.72 -25.76
C GLY A 149 26.18 21.77 -25.01
N LEU A 150 25.73 21.45 -23.79
CA LEU A 150 25.05 22.39 -22.89
C LEU A 150 26.02 22.79 -21.78
N GLU A 151 26.16 24.09 -21.57
CA GLU A 151 26.98 24.67 -20.49
C GLU A 151 26.13 25.08 -19.31
N LEU A 152 26.69 25.05 -18.09
CA LEU A 152 26.06 25.58 -16.90
C LEU A 152 25.92 27.08 -17.02
N ILE A 153 24.73 27.63 -16.81
CA ILE A 153 24.44 29.06 -16.82
C ILE A 153 24.36 29.61 -15.40
N GLY A 154 23.87 28.79 -14.47
CA GLY A 154 23.67 29.19 -13.09
C GLY A 154 22.54 28.43 -12.41
N GLY A 155 22.04 28.98 -11.33
CA GLY A 155 20.95 28.32 -10.60
C GLY A 155 20.20 29.21 -9.63
N ARG A 156 19.13 28.67 -9.09
CA ARG A 156 18.33 29.30 -8.01
C ARG A 156 17.81 28.26 -7.01
N PRO A 157 17.60 28.63 -5.75
CA PRO A 157 16.78 27.82 -4.86
C PRO A 157 15.32 27.88 -5.35
N CYS A 158 14.68 26.75 -5.45
CA CYS A 158 13.30 26.58 -5.84
C CYS A 158 12.55 25.83 -4.74
N ARG A 159 11.24 25.76 -4.82
CA ARG A 159 10.40 24.94 -3.92
C ARG A 159 9.62 23.95 -4.75
N LEU A 160 9.79 22.69 -4.39
CA LEU A 160 8.99 21.59 -4.92
C LEU A 160 8.04 21.13 -3.82
N VAL A 161 6.73 21.35 -4.02
CA VAL A 161 5.71 21.17 -3.00
C VAL A 161 6.00 22.09 -1.80
N ASP A 162 6.57 21.58 -0.72
CA ASP A 162 6.91 22.33 0.50
C ASP A 162 8.41 22.36 0.81
N ARG A 163 9.26 21.78 -0.06
CA ARG A 163 10.70 21.57 0.19
C ARG A 163 11.58 22.39 -0.74
N GLY A 164 12.71 22.80 -0.20
CA GLY A 164 13.75 23.46 -0.98
C GLY A 164 14.45 22.47 -1.90
N VAL A 165 14.60 22.84 -3.17
CA VAL A 165 15.36 22.13 -4.20
C VAL A 165 16.30 23.09 -4.89
N ALA A 166 17.42 22.59 -5.39
CA ALA A 166 18.28 23.39 -6.27
C ALA A 166 17.80 23.21 -7.71
N HIS A 167 17.55 24.32 -8.39
CA HIS A 167 17.23 24.36 -9.81
C HIS A 167 18.41 24.99 -10.56
N LEU A 168 19.05 24.21 -11.40
CA LEU A 168 20.20 24.60 -12.20
C LEU A 168 19.79 24.71 -13.66
N TYR A 169 20.37 25.66 -14.35
CA TYR A 169 20.12 25.94 -15.75
C TYR A 169 21.33 25.58 -16.59
N TYR A 170 21.11 24.67 -17.51
CA TYR A 170 22.09 24.33 -18.57
C TYR A 170 21.49 24.70 -19.92
N GLY A 171 22.30 25.21 -20.78
CA GLY A 171 21.80 25.60 -22.10
C GLY A 171 22.87 26.08 -23.04
N ASN A 172 22.45 26.31 -24.28
CA ASN A 172 23.17 27.01 -25.33
C ASN A 172 22.17 27.87 -26.13
N GLN A 173 22.56 28.32 -27.32
CA GLN A 173 21.71 29.20 -28.14
C GLN A 173 20.39 28.51 -28.60
N GLU A 174 20.38 27.17 -28.69
CA GLU A 174 19.28 26.40 -29.28
C GLU A 174 18.55 25.51 -28.27
N LYS A 175 19.27 25.02 -27.25
CA LYS A 175 18.76 23.98 -26.33
C LYS A 175 18.78 24.44 -24.89
N ARG A 176 17.81 23.94 -24.13
CA ARG A 176 17.57 24.30 -22.72
C ARG A 176 17.38 23.03 -21.90
N LEU A 177 18.04 22.95 -20.76
CA LEU A 177 17.88 21.86 -19.81
C LEU A 177 17.79 22.42 -18.39
N SER A 178 16.77 22.02 -17.66
CA SER A 178 16.67 22.22 -16.23
C SER A 178 17.16 21.00 -15.48
N VAL A 179 18.02 21.22 -14.50
CA VAL A 179 18.52 20.19 -13.60
C VAL A 179 18.07 20.53 -12.19
N PHE A 180 17.25 19.67 -11.61
CA PHE A 180 16.73 19.83 -10.26
C PHE A 180 17.43 18.85 -9.33
N VAL A 181 18.04 19.34 -8.25
CA VAL A 181 18.60 18.50 -7.21
C VAL A 181 17.62 18.48 -6.03
N ILE A 182 17.03 17.33 -5.79
CA ILE A 182 16.00 17.10 -4.80
C ILE A 182 16.61 16.28 -3.67
N PRO A 183 16.63 16.78 -2.43
CA PRO A 183 17.13 15.99 -1.28
C PRO A 183 16.36 14.67 -1.13
N GLY A 184 17.00 13.63 -0.64
CA GLY A 184 16.65 12.21 -0.63
C GLY A 184 15.29 11.74 -0.12
N TRP A 185 14.32 12.61 0.04
CA TRP A 185 12.95 12.28 0.47
C TRP A 185 12.05 11.70 -0.64
N VAL A 186 12.48 11.81 -1.91
CA VAL A 186 11.77 11.20 -3.03
C VAL A 186 12.28 9.78 -3.22
N ARG A 187 11.45 8.79 -2.88
CA ARG A 187 11.79 7.39 -3.12
C ARG A 187 11.58 7.05 -4.59
N ILE A 188 12.68 6.96 -5.31
CA ILE A 188 12.73 6.42 -6.65
C ILE A 188 13.64 5.20 -6.58
N ASP A 189 13.09 4.01 -6.81
CA ASP A 189 13.87 2.77 -6.71
C ASP A 189 14.87 2.62 -7.86
N ARG A 190 14.57 3.28 -8.99
CA ARG A 190 15.41 3.35 -10.20
C ARG A 190 15.16 4.67 -10.93
N SER A 191 15.67 4.81 -12.15
CA SER A 191 15.31 5.94 -12.99
C SER A 191 13.84 5.90 -13.40
N LEU A 192 13.15 7.04 -13.30
CA LEU A 192 11.83 7.25 -13.87
C LEU A 192 11.97 8.13 -15.11
N ARG A 193 11.33 7.74 -16.22
CA ARG A 193 11.18 8.60 -17.40
C ARG A 193 9.70 8.93 -17.58
N ALA A 194 9.43 10.18 -17.92
CA ALA A 194 8.10 10.69 -18.21
C ALA A 194 8.17 11.67 -19.38
N GLN A 195 7.03 11.95 -19.99
CA GLN A 195 6.89 12.97 -21.03
C GLN A 195 5.66 13.81 -20.71
N ARG A 196 5.80 15.12 -20.89
CA ARG A 196 4.72 16.08 -20.75
C ARG A 196 4.78 17.12 -21.85
N GLY A 197 3.79 17.08 -22.74
CA GLY A 197 3.83 17.92 -23.94
C GLY A 197 5.08 17.62 -24.79
N ARG A 198 5.96 18.60 -24.91
CA ARG A 198 7.24 18.45 -25.61
C ARG A 198 8.39 18.02 -24.68
N ASP A 199 8.20 18.19 -23.37
CA ASP A 199 9.27 17.99 -22.41
C ASP A 199 9.46 16.53 -22.09
N THR A 200 10.70 16.10 -22.16
CA THR A 200 11.19 14.81 -21.66
C THR A 200 11.74 15.02 -20.27
N ILE A 201 11.26 14.21 -19.33
CA ILE A 201 11.65 14.27 -17.93
C ILE A 201 12.34 12.97 -17.54
N ALA A 202 13.49 13.08 -16.86
CA ALA A 202 14.14 11.94 -16.23
C ALA A 202 14.39 12.24 -14.75
N LEU A 203 14.06 11.30 -13.88
CA LEU A 203 14.40 11.34 -12.46
C LEU A 203 15.40 10.23 -12.19
N LEU A 204 16.52 10.56 -11.58
CA LEU A 204 17.66 9.66 -11.35
C LEU A 204 18.09 9.77 -9.88
N ARG A 205 18.36 8.63 -9.25
CA ARG A 205 19.00 8.65 -7.93
C ARG A 205 20.50 8.82 -8.08
N VAL A 206 21.05 9.83 -7.39
CA VAL A 206 22.47 10.13 -7.35
C VAL A 206 22.87 10.33 -5.88
N GLY A 207 23.47 9.30 -5.28
CA GLY A 207 23.74 9.29 -3.84
C GLY A 207 22.45 9.42 -3.01
N ASP A 208 22.44 10.36 -2.07
CA ASP A 208 21.31 10.66 -1.21
C ASP A 208 20.30 11.65 -1.84
N SER A 209 20.52 12.04 -3.09
CA SER A 209 19.64 12.98 -3.79
C SER A 209 18.97 12.32 -4.99
N VAL A 210 17.91 12.93 -5.44
CA VAL A 210 17.29 12.65 -6.75
C VAL A 210 17.57 13.83 -7.66
N VAL A 211 18.12 13.54 -8.84
CA VAL A 211 18.32 14.52 -9.88
C VAL A 211 17.20 14.42 -10.90
N GLY A 212 16.45 15.49 -11.07
CA GLY A 212 15.43 15.65 -12.09
C GLY A 212 15.97 16.41 -13.28
N LEU A 213 15.83 15.87 -14.46
CA LEU A 213 16.23 16.48 -15.73
C LEU A 213 14.97 16.80 -16.53
N VAL A 214 14.86 18.00 -17.10
CA VAL A 214 13.74 18.42 -17.95
C VAL A 214 14.27 19.19 -19.14
N SER A 215 13.90 18.76 -20.34
CA SER A 215 14.25 19.42 -21.61
C SER A 215 13.22 19.07 -22.69
N ASP A 216 13.02 19.99 -23.63
CA ASP A 216 12.27 19.74 -24.86
C ASP A 216 13.10 18.97 -25.93
N ASP A 217 14.40 18.80 -25.68
CA ASP A 217 15.30 17.94 -26.46
C ASP A 217 15.63 16.63 -25.71
N PRO A 218 15.07 15.47 -26.11
CA PRO A 218 15.36 14.19 -25.47
C PRO A 218 16.83 13.80 -25.47
N ALA A 219 17.58 14.21 -26.51
CA ALA A 219 19.01 13.90 -26.62
C ALA A 219 19.83 14.60 -25.52
N SER A 220 19.46 15.81 -25.15
CA SER A 220 20.07 16.54 -24.02
C SER A 220 19.88 15.82 -22.68
N VAL A 221 18.68 15.28 -22.43
CA VAL A 221 18.39 14.50 -21.23
C VAL A 221 19.22 13.21 -21.19
N GLU A 222 19.39 12.54 -22.33
CA GLU A 222 20.20 11.30 -22.41
C GLU A 222 21.69 11.57 -22.24
N ALA A 223 22.21 12.61 -22.89
CA ALA A 223 23.60 13.01 -22.76
C ALA A 223 23.95 13.36 -21.31
N PHE A 224 23.08 14.16 -20.67
CA PHE A 224 23.27 14.54 -19.27
C PHE A 224 23.15 13.35 -18.30
N THR A 225 22.21 12.44 -18.54
CA THR A 225 22.06 11.20 -17.77
C THR A 225 23.34 10.35 -17.84
N SER A 226 23.91 10.24 -19.03
CA SER A 226 25.16 9.49 -19.24
C SER A 226 26.35 10.15 -18.54
N ALA A 227 26.47 11.47 -18.62
CA ALA A 227 27.53 12.23 -17.95
C ALA A 227 27.44 12.12 -16.42
N LEU A 228 26.22 12.20 -15.85
CA LEU A 228 26.01 12.00 -14.41
C LEU A 228 26.44 10.62 -13.93
N SER A 229 26.12 9.56 -14.68
CA SER A 229 26.51 8.20 -14.31
C SER A 229 28.03 7.99 -14.30
N VAL A 230 28.77 8.63 -15.21
CA VAL A 230 30.22 8.61 -15.24
C VAL A 230 30.84 9.40 -14.09
N SER A 231 30.29 10.58 -13.79
CA SER A 231 30.77 11.43 -12.68
C SER A 231 30.59 10.74 -11.34
N PHE A 232 29.43 10.09 -11.13
CA PHE A 232 29.14 9.34 -9.90
C PHE A 232 30.07 8.13 -9.71
N ALA A 233 30.31 7.35 -10.78
CA ALA A 233 31.23 6.21 -10.73
C ALA A 233 32.69 6.60 -10.43
N ARG A 234 33.09 7.86 -10.69
CA ARG A 234 34.42 8.39 -10.31
C ARG A 234 34.48 8.80 -8.85
N SER A 235 33.39 9.30 -8.28
CA SER A 235 33.35 9.78 -6.89
C SER A 235 33.36 8.65 -5.86
N GLU A 236 32.98 7.44 -6.25
CA GLU A 236 32.97 6.24 -5.39
C GLU A 236 34.33 5.49 -5.38
N ARG A 237 35.31 5.89 -6.17
CA ARG A 237 36.66 5.32 -6.22
C ARG A 237 37.66 6.17 -5.46
#